data_f01af8ba75788f6302c42aa085090201
#
_entry.id   f01af8ba75788f6302c42aa085090201
#
_cell.length_a   1.000
_cell.length_b   1.000
_cell.length_c   1.000
_cell.angle_alpha   90.00
_cell.angle_beta   90.00
_cell.angle_gamma   90.00
#
_symmetry.space_group_name_H-M   'P 1'
#
loop_
_entity.id
_entity.type
_entity.pdbx_description
1 polymer ?
#
loop_
_entity_poly.entity_id
_entity_poly.type
_entity_poly.pdbx_seq_one_letter_code
_entity_poly.pdbx_strand_id
1 'polypeptide(L)'
;MKLFTVISLLCFFIAANAQENATEKKKELRILSAYHGLDPLPPRATRLCGMPPAGGQDGMPVTFSVQINSASVSAAAFAVETSSGEIVTPLCATLRPAIETLEKRTVLLIGPFSVDDSLPLSVEIVEQLEDVDGNSLVGLKIEKVTPLAFGPSLVLAERFAPNTLGLKGECPIDTAQAVQLTW
;
A
#
# COMPACT_ATOMS: atom_id res chain seq x y z
N MET A 1 -60.54 53.10 27.64
CA MET A 1 -60.06 51.70 27.70
C MET A 1 -59.28 51.42 26.43
N LYS A 2 -57.94 51.38 26.50
CA LYS A 2 -57.07 51.10 25.38
C LYS A 2 -56.45 49.68 25.57
N LEU A 3 -56.84 48.77 24.68
CA LEU A 3 -56.38 47.38 24.70
C LEU A 3 -55.02 47.34 24.01
N PHE A 4 -53.94 47.00 24.75
CA PHE A 4 -52.62 46.76 24.17
C PHE A 4 -52.48 45.29 23.81
N THR A 5 -52.41 44.99 22.52
CA THR A 5 -52.13 43.67 22.01
C THR A 5 -50.60 43.50 21.92
N VAL A 6 -50.06 42.67 22.77
CA VAL A 6 -48.64 42.28 22.73
C VAL A 6 -48.48 41.13 21.72
N ILE A 7 -47.85 41.40 20.58
CA ILE A 7 -47.49 40.37 19.61
C ILE A 7 -46.13 39.83 20.05
N SER A 8 -46.12 38.60 20.57
CA SER A 8 -44.91 37.85 20.89
C SER A 8 -44.34 37.23 19.61
N LEU A 9 -43.23 37.81 19.14
CA LEU A 9 -42.49 37.29 17.97
C LEU A 9 -41.60 36.12 18.42
N LEU A 10 -42.05 34.90 18.15
CA LEU A 10 -41.32 33.67 18.47
C LEU A 10 -40.31 33.44 17.35
N CYS A 11 -39.04 33.82 17.56
CA CYS A 11 -37.94 33.49 16.67
C CYS A 11 -37.58 32.01 16.83
N PHE A 12 -38.02 31.17 15.90
CA PHE A 12 -37.51 29.81 15.74
C PHE A 12 -36.09 29.86 15.15
N PHE A 13 -35.11 29.69 16.02
CA PHE A 13 -33.75 29.36 15.55
C PHE A 13 -33.76 27.92 15.05
N ILE A 14 -33.84 27.73 13.74
CA ILE A 14 -33.52 26.45 13.10
C ILE A 14 -32.03 26.37 13.09
N ALA A 15 -31.45 25.68 14.06
CA ALA A 15 -30.06 25.23 14.00
C ALA A 15 -29.98 24.15 12.92
N ALA A 16 -29.59 24.54 11.72
CA ALA A 16 -29.20 23.60 10.68
C ALA A 16 -27.92 22.92 11.14
N ASN A 17 -28.02 21.72 11.74
CA ASN A 17 -26.92 20.82 11.94
C ASN A 17 -26.51 20.35 10.53
N ALA A 18 -25.55 21.02 9.92
CA ALA A 18 -24.79 20.51 8.80
C ALA A 18 -23.95 19.35 9.34
N GLN A 19 -24.55 18.18 9.35
CA GLN A 19 -23.86 16.92 9.57
C GLN A 19 -23.04 16.71 8.29
N GLU A 20 -21.79 17.10 8.36
CA GLU A 20 -20.80 16.80 7.33
C GLU A 20 -20.67 15.28 7.30
N ASN A 21 -21.50 14.62 6.48
CA ASN A 21 -21.33 13.24 6.11
C ASN A 21 -20.03 13.16 5.32
N ALA A 22 -18.91 13.02 6.02
CA ALA A 22 -17.70 12.49 5.45
C ALA A 22 -18.04 11.06 5.00
N THR A 23 -18.53 10.94 3.77
CA THR A 23 -18.66 9.65 3.10
C THR A 23 -17.25 9.09 3.06
N GLU A 24 -16.96 8.15 3.94
CA GLU A 24 -15.70 7.41 3.94
C GLU A 24 -15.57 6.78 2.56
N LYS A 25 -14.79 7.42 1.69
CA LYS A 25 -14.59 6.97 0.31
C LYS A 25 -13.94 5.61 0.40
N LYS A 26 -14.72 4.54 0.15
CA LYS A 26 -14.22 3.15 0.15
C LYS A 26 -12.90 3.14 -0.62
N LYS A 27 -11.82 2.82 0.04
CA LYS A 27 -10.48 2.84 -0.54
C LYS A 27 -10.44 1.80 -1.66
N GLU A 28 -10.15 2.26 -2.87
CA GLU A 28 -10.06 1.39 -4.04
C GLU A 28 -8.87 0.46 -3.89
N LEU A 29 -9.12 -0.86 -3.95
CA LEU A 29 -8.08 -1.88 -3.86
C LEU A 29 -7.36 -1.98 -5.20
N ARG A 30 -6.04 -1.73 -5.22
CA ARG A 30 -5.23 -1.83 -6.45
C ARG A 30 -3.75 -1.94 -6.13
N ILE A 31 -2.99 -2.48 -7.07
CA ILE A 31 -1.55 -2.38 -7.12
C ILE A 31 -1.20 -1.01 -7.72
N LEU A 32 -0.37 -0.23 -7.02
CA LEU A 32 0.01 1.13 -7.42
C LEU A 32 1.26 1.14 -8.30
N SER A 33 2.23 0.27 -7.98
CA SER A 33 3.47 0.14 -8.72
C SER A 33 4.09 -1.24 -8.54
N ALA A 34 4.86 -1.66 -9.52
CA ALA A 34 5.81 -2.75 -9.43
C ALA A 34 7.09 -2.33 -10.17
N TYR A 35 8.25 -2.59 -9.56
CA TYR A 35 9.54 -2.24 -10.14
C TYR A 35 10.44 -3.44 -10.22
N HIS A 36 11.30 -3.52 -11.26
CA HIS A 36 12.36 -4.52 -11.39
C HIS A 36 13.72 -3.87 -11.54
N GLY A 37 14.80 -4.62 -11.29
CA GLY A 37 16.17 -4.14 -11.41
C GLY A 37 16.87 -3.98 -10.06
N LEU A 38 16.35 -4.61 -8.98
CA LEU A 38 17.10 -4.85 -7.74
C LEU A 38 17.88 -6.17 -7.86
N ASP A 39 18.76 -6.24 -8.85
CA ASP A 39 19.49 -7.46 -9.23
C ASP A 39 21.00 -7.20 -9.37
N PRO A 40 21.86 -8.19 -8.99
CA PRO A 40 21.49 -9.35 -8.19
C PRO A 40 21.37 -9.00 -6.70
N LEU A 41 20.35 -9.51 -6.04
CA LEU A 41 20.24 -9.39 -4.59
C LEU A 41 21.36 -10.17 -3.88
N PRO A 42 21.82 -9.71 -2.70
CA PRO A 42 22.74 -10.49 -1.88
C PRO A 42 22.14 -11.87 -1.56
N PRO A 43 22.92 -12.98 -1.61
CA PRO A 43 22.38 -14.33 -1.36
C PRO A 43 21.61 -14.49 -0.06
N ARG A 44 21.91 -13.66 0.95
CA ARG A 44 21.21 -13.64 2.24
C ARG A 44 19.79 -13.05 2.18
N ALA A 45 19.39 -12.40 1.07
CA ALA A 45 18.07 -11.76 0.95
C ALA A 45 16.92 -12.76 1.15
N THR A 46 17.07 -14.01 0.67
CA THR A 46 16.07 -15.08 0.86
C THR A 46 15.83 -15.46 2.32
N ARG A 47 16.78 -15.14 3.22
CA ARG A 47 16.59 -15.32 4.68
C ARG A 47 15.47 -14.47 5.26
N LEU A 48 15.06 -13.40 4.57
CA LEU A 48 13.91 -12.57 4.97
C LEU A 48 12.61 -13.39 5.00
N CYS A 49 12.54 -14.47 4.21
CA CYS A 49 11.45 -15.44 4.19
C CYS A 49 11.79 -16.76 4.90
N GLY A 50 12.85 -16.81 5.70
CA GLY A 50 13.26 -18.03 6.37
C GLY A 50 13.91 -19.10 5.47
N MET A 51 14.27 -18.75 4.23
CA MET A 51 14.88 -19.65 3.27
C MET A 51 16.42 -19.66 3.36
N PRO A 52 17.09 -20.73 2.91
CA PRO A 52 18.52 -20.74 2.75
C PRO A 52 19.01 -19.61 1.80
N PRO A 53 20.26 -19.16 1.94
CA PRO A 53 20.84 -18.19 1.01
C PRO A 53 20.80 -18.72 -0.43
N ALA A 54 20.26 -17.92 -1.36
CA ALA A 54 20.25 -18.20 -2.78
C ALA A 54 20.79 -17.00 -3.56
N GLY A 55 21.81 -17.22 -4.39
CA GLY A 55 22.38 -16.19 -5.26
C GLY A 55 21.58 -16.00 -6.56
N GLY A 56 21.86 -14.90 -7.27
CA GLY A 56 21.29 -14.65 -8.60
C GLY A 56 19.79 -14.40 -8.59
N GLN A 57 19.26 -13.88 -7.47
CA GLN A 57 17.85 -13.55 -7.37
C GLN A 57 17.63 -12.06 -7.56
N ASP A 58 16.54 -11.73 -8.21
CA ASP A 58 16.08 -10.36 -8.40
C ASP A 58 15.12 -9.95 -7.28
N GLY A 59 15.05 -8.65 -7.01
CA GLY A 59 14.07 -8.07 -6.12
C GLY A 59 13.06 -7.24 -6.90
N MET A 60 11.77 -7.44 -6.59
CA MET A 60 10.67 -6.71 -7.20
C MET A 60 9.74 -6.16 -6.11
N PRO A 61 9.86 -4.87 -5.72
CA PRO A 61 8.90 -4.24 -4.83
C PRO A 61 7.56 -4.03 -5.56
N VAL A 62 6.48 -4.49 -4.93
CA VAL A 62 5.10 -4.33 -5.39
C VAL A 62 4.34 -3.52 -4.33
N THR A 63 3.85 -2.34 -4.70
CA THR A 63 3.21 -1.40 -3.78
C THR A 63 1.70 -1.36 -3.97
N PHE A 64 0.96 -1.41 -2.86
CA PHE A 64 -0.51 -1.47 -2.83
C PHE A 64 -1.13 -0.17 -2.32
N SER A 65 -2.36 0.10 -2.72
CA SER A 65 -3.17 1.22 -2.21
C SER A 65 -3.61 1.03 -0.75
N VAL A 66 -3.47 -0.17 -0.20
CA VAL A 66 -3.86 -0.57 1.15
C VAL A 66 -2.69 -1.20 1.91
N GLN A 67 -2.80 -1.27 3.23
CA GLN A 67 -1.83 -2.01 4.04
C GLN A 67 -2.14 -3.51 3.97
N ILE A 68 -1.10 -4.31 3.82
CA ILE A 68 -1.22 -5.76 3.66
C ILE A 68 -1.20 -6.44 5.02
N ASN A 69 -2.06 -7.41 5.20
CA ASN A 69 -2.06 -8.31 6.35
C ASN A 69 -0.80 -9.20 6.28
N SER A 70 0.10 -9.01 7.23
CA SER A 70 1.38 -9.74 7.26
C SER A 70 1.21 -11.27 7.30
N ALA A 71 0.10 -11.76 7.86
CA ALA A 71 -0.16 -13.20 7.97
C ALA A 71 -0.59 -13.84 6.64
N SER A 72 -1.09 -13.05 5.67
CA SER A 72 -1.52 -13.54 4.36
C SER A 72 -0.41 -13.46 3.29
N VAL A 73 0.76 -12.89 3.61
CA VAL A 73 1.86 -12.75 2.64
C VAL A 73 2.49 -14.11 2.37
N SER A 74 2.37 -14.56 1.12
CA SER A 74 2.93 -15.80 0.62
C SER A 74 3.49 -15.59 -0.79
N ALA A 75 4.56 -16.28 -1.16
CA ALA A 75 5.09 -16.26 -2.52
C ALA A 75 4.08 -16.79 -3.53
N ALA A 76 3.29 -17.82 -3.16
CA ALA A 76 2.26 -18.41 -4.01
C ALA A 76 1.13 -17.43 -4.39
N ALA A 77 0.95 -16.37 -3.59
CA ALA A 77 -0.07 -15.36 -3.91
C ALA A 77 0.24 -14.54 -5.18
N PHE A 78 1.47 -14.61 -5.70
CA PHE A 78 1.93 -13.78 -6.80
C PHE A 78 2.28 -14.59 -8.04
N ALA A 79 1.80 -14.16 -9.19
CA ALA A 79 2.22 -14.62 -10.51
C ALA A 79 2.87 -13.45 -11.27
N VAL A 80 4.09 -13.65 -11.74
CA VAL A 80 4.83 -12.67 -12.53
C VAL A 80 4.93 -13.17 -13.95
N GLU A 81 4.30 -12.47 -14.88
CA GLU A 81 4.43 -12.74 -16.31
C GLU A 81 5.67 -12.07 -16.86
N THR A 82 6.45 -12.79 -17.65
CA THR A 82 7.68 -12.29 -18.25
C THR A 82 7.53 -12.07 -19.76
N SER A 83 8.48 -11.38 -20.35
CA SER A 83 8.52 -11.11 -21.80
C SER A 83 8.69 -12.37 -22.66
N SER A 84 9.15 -13.48 -22.07
CA SER A 84 9.15 -14.80 -22.74
C SER A 84 7.78 -15.48 -22.73
N GLY A 85 6.79 -14.93 -22.03
CA GLY A 85 5.49 -15.55 -21.82
C GLY A 85 5.46 -16.58 -20.69
N GLU A 86 6.53 -16.70 -19.92
CA GLU A 86 6.58 -17.55 -18.75
C GLU A 86 5.89 -16.89 -17.56
N ILE A 87 5.21 -17.69 -16.75
CA ILE A 87 4.64 -17.25 -15.45
C ILE A 87 5.57 -17.76 -14.35
N VAL A 88 6.18 -16.83 -13.65
CA VAL A 88 7.12 -17.09 -12.55
C VAL A 88 6.43 -16.85 -11.21
N THR A 89 6.43 -17.88 -10.35
CA THR A 89 6.09 -17.71 -8.94
C THR A 89 7.35 -17.29 -8.18
N PRO A 90 7.30 -16.22 -7.36
CA PRO A 90 8.45 -15.82 -6.55
C PRO A 90 8.94 -16.96 -5.63
N LEU A 91 10.22 -16.99 -5.33
CA LEU A 91 10.75 -17.86 -4.28
C LEU A 91 10.33 -17.37 -2.89
N CYS A 92 10.16 -16.07 -2.74
CA CYS A 92 9.95 -15.42 -1.46
C CYS A 92 9.12 -14.16 -1.65
N ALA A 93 8.22 -13.87 -0.72
CA ALA A 93 7.49 -12.62 -0.61
C ALA A 93 7.56 -12.11 0.83
N THR A 94 7.86 -10.84 1.04
CA THR A 94 8.03 -10.27 2.38
C THR A 94 7.67 -8.80 2.43
N LEU A 95 7.14 -8.34 3.55
CA LEU A 95 6.95 -6.90 3.82
C LEU A 95 8.23 -6.23 4.33
N ARG A 96 9.30 -6.98 4.61
CA ARG A 96 10.56 -6.39 5.10
C ARG A 96 11.26 -5.56 4.01
N PRO A 97 11.88 -4.42 4.38
CA PRO A 97 12.10 -3.92 5.74
C PRO A 97 10.93 -3.12 6.35
N ALA A 98 9.92 -2.69 5.58
CA ALA A 98 8.83 -1.81 6.01
C ALA A 98 7.70 -2.60 6.68
N ILE A 99 7.91 -3.02 7.93
CA ILE A 99 6.98 -3.85 8.72
C ILE A 99 6.28 -3.10 9.86
N GLU A 100 6.60 -1.84 10.03
CA GLU A 100 5.99 -1.02 11.08
C GLU A 100 4.50 -0.76 10.79
N THR A 101 3.78 -0.37 11.83
CA THR A 101 2.38 0.02 11.68
C THR A 101 2.29 1.19 10.70
N LEU A 102 1.36 1.11 9.74
CA LEU A 102 1.11 2.07 8.67
C LEU A 102 2.12 2.03 7.49
N GLU A 103 3.15 1.19 7.52
CA GLU A 103 4.13 1.06 6.43
C GLU A 103 3.91 -0.16 5.52
N LYS A 104 3.07 -1.10 5.90
CA LYS A 104 2.90 -2.42 5.28
C LYS A 104 2.22 -2.39 3.91
N ARG A 105 2.67 -1.52 3.01
CA ARG A 105 2.08 -1.35 1.68
C ARG A 105 2.90 -1.96 0.57
N THR A 106 4.17 -2.23 0.80
CA THR A 106 5.07 -2.75 -0.23
C THR A 106 5.50 -4.17 0.14
N VAL A 107 5.19 -5.11 -0.74
CA VAL A 107 5.70 -6.48 -0.67
C VAL A 107 6.89 -6.59 -1.60
N LEU A 108 8.04 -6.98 -1.05
CA LEU A 108 9.21 -7.33 -1.83
C LEU A 108 9.08 -8.80 -2.28
N LEU A 109 8.97 -9.01 -3.58
CA LEU A 109 9.09 -10.31 -4.20
C LEU A 109 10.56 -10.58 -4.50
N ILE A 110 11.02 -11.81 -4.24
CA ILE A 110 12.38 -12.26 -4.53
C ILE A 110 12.28 -13.51 -5.38
N GLY A 111 12.90 -13.49 -6.55
CA GLY A 111 12.85 -14.62 -7.46
C GLY A 111 13.67 -14.43 -8.72
N PRO A 112 13.70 -15.42 -9.62
CA PRO A 112 14.45 -15.37 -10.88
C PRO A 112 13.60 -14.71 -11.98
N PHE A 113 13.35 -13.39 -11.88
CA PHE A 113 12.46 -12.69 -12.81
C PHE A 113 13.12 -12.26 -14.12
N SER A 114 14.46 -12.24 -14.18
CA SER A 114 15.26 -11.77 -15.32
C SER A 114 16.19 -12.87 -15.84
N VAL A 115 15.62 -14.04 -16.14
CA VAL A 115 16.40 -15.18 -16.68
C VAL A 115 16.45 -15.07 -18.21
N ASP A 116 17.61 -15.33 -18.82
CA ASP A 116 17.82 -15.36 -20.27
C ASP A 116 17.33 -14.09 -20.99
N ASP A 117 17.68 -12.92 -20.45
CA ASP A 117 17.26 -11.60 -20.95
C ASP A 117 15.73 -11.37 -20.94
N SER A 118 14.96 -12.28 -20.32
CA SER A 118 13.54 -12.08 -20.10
C SER A 118 13.32 -11.01 -19.03
N LEU A 119 12.30 -10.18 -19.21
CA LEU A 119 11.95 -9.08 -18.29
C LEU A 119 10.54 -9.29 -17.73
N PRO A 120 10.30 -9.00 -16.44
CA PRO A 120 8.96 -9.05 -15.88
C PRO A 120 8.08 -7.96 -16.51
N LEU A 121 6.89 -8.33 -16.96
CA LEU A 121 5.92 -7.45 -17.61
C LEU A 121 4.77 -7.07 -16.70
N SER A 122 4.17 -8.06 -16.03
CA SER A 122 3.00 -7.86 -15.17
C SER A 122 3.11 -8.67 -13.88
N VAL A 123 2.34 -8.24 -12.87
CA VAL A 123 2.16 -8.97 -11.61
C VAL A 123 0.69 -9.11 -11.31
N GLU A 124 0.25 -10.33 -11.01
CA GLU A 124 -1.13 -10.65 -10.64
C GLU A 124 -1.18 -11.34 -9.28
N ILE A 125 -2.23 -11.06 -8.51
CA ILE A 125 -2.52 -11.75 -7.26
C ILE A 125 -3.43 -12.94 -7.58
N VAL A 126 -2.90 -14.15 -7.48
CA VAL A 126 -3.57 -15.40 -7.92
C VAL A 126 -4.06 -16.26 -6.77
N GLU A 127 -3.49 -16.10 -5.57
CA GLU A 127 -3.92 -16.80 -4.36
C GLU A 127 -4.20 -15.82 -3.22
N GLN A 128 -4.58 -16.35 -2.06
CA GLN A 128 -4.99 -15.55 -0.91
C GLN A 128 -3.93 -14.52 -0.50
N LEU A 129 -4.29 -13.27 -0.63
CA LEU A 129 -3.63 -12.10 -0.08
C LEU A 129 -4.70 -11.13 0.40
N GLU A 130 -4.57 -10.61 1.60
CA GLU A 130 -5.57 -9.76 2.24
C GLU A 130 -4.95 -8.44 2.71
N ASP A 131 -5.78 -7.40 2.77
CA ASP A 131 -5.41 -6.19 3.48
C ASP A 131 -5.62 -6.35 4.99
N VAL A 132 -5.26 -5.32 5.77
CA VAL A 132 -5.41 -5.34 7.24
C VAL A 132 -6.87 -5.35 7.69
N ASP A 133 -7.81 -5.03 6.83
CA ASP A 133 -9.26 -5.03 7.08
C ASP A 133 -9.91 -6.35 6.66
N GLY A 134 -9.12 -7.31 6.13
CA GLY A 134 -9.59 -8.64 5.70
C GLY A 134 -10.20 -8.65 4.30
N ASN A 135 -10.01 -7.59 3.49
CA ASN A 135 -10.48 -7.61 2.11
C ASN A 135 -9.52 -8.40 1.23
N SER A 136 -10.05 -9.27 0.39
CA SER A 136 -9.26 -10.06 -0.56
C SER A 136 -8.71 -9.19 -1.69
N LEU A 137 -7.44 -9.41 -2.04
CA LEU A 137 -6.74 -8.76 -3.14
C LEU A 137 -6.59 -9.68 -4.37
N VAL A 138 -7.15 -10.89 -4.33
CA VAL A 138 -7.11 -11.85 -5.44
C VAL A 138 -7.73 -11.24 -6.70
N GLY A 139 -7.06 -11.41 -7.84
CA GLY A 139 -7.46 -10.85 -9.12
C GLY A 139 -6.96 -9.43 -9.38
N LEU A 140 -6.30 -8.77 -8.42
CA LEU A 140 -5.62 -7.52 -8.71
C LEU A 140 -4.41 -7.80 -9.61
N LYS A 141 -4.28 -7.00 -10.67
CA LYS A 141 -3.17 -7.07 -11.61
C LYS A 141 -2.61 -5.70 -11.90
N ILE A 142 -1.31 -5.61 -12.10
CA ILE A 142 -0.63 -4.48 -12.71
C ILE A 142 0.01 -4.94 -14.01
N GLU A 143 -0.36 -4.30 -15.11
CA GLU A 143 0.04 -4.68 -16.48
C GLU A 143 1.42 -4.16 -16.87
N LYS A 144 2.08 -3.43 -15.99
CA LYS A 144 3.39 -2.84 -16.26
C LYS A 144 4.29 -2.91 -15.05
N VAL A 145 5.36 -3.68 -15.16
CA VAL A 145 6.50 -3.62 -14.27
C VAL A 145 7.51 -2.62 -14.82
N THR A 146 7.93 -1.66 -14.01
CA THR A 146 8.78 -0.54 -14.44
C THR A 146 10.24 -0.80 -14.06
N PRO A 147 11.20 -0.63 -14.99
CA PRO A 147 12.62 -0.68 -14.66
C PRO A 147 13.00 0.43 -13.66
N LEU A 148 13.74 0.10 -12.61
CA LEU A 148 14.25 1.07 -11.63
C LEU A 148 15.13 2.15 -12.26
N ALA A 149 15.74 1.88 -13.40
CA ALA A 149 16.51 2.84 -14.16
C ALA A 149 15.72 4.10 -14.58
N PHE A 150 14.39 4.01 -14.65
CA PHE A 150 13.52 5.17 -14.89
C PHE A 150 13.22 6.00 -13.63
N GLY A 151 13.77 5.59 -12.51
CA GLY A 151 13.58 6.25 -11.22
C GLY A 151 12.24 5.95 -10.54
N PRO A 152 12.15 6.22 -9.25
CA PRO A 152 10.92 6.04 -8.49
C PRO A 152 9.88 7.11 -8.88
N SER A 153 8.61 6.74 -8.85
CA SER A 153 7.48 7.66 -9.01
C SER A 153 6.69 7.72 -7.71
N LEU A 154 6.28 8.90 -7.30
CA LEU A 154 5.37 9.05 -6.17
C LEU A 154 4.01 8.45 -6.54
N VAL A 155 3.62 7.37 -5.89
CA VAL A 155 2.38 6.62 -6.20
C VAL A 155 1.29 6.82 -5.16
N LEU A 156 1.65 7.23 -3.95
CA LEU A 156 0.71 7.52 -2.87
C LEU A 156 1.25 8.61 -1.94
N ALA A 157 0.38 9.53 -1.58
CA ALA A 157 0.61 10.49 -0.51
C ALA A 157 -0.56 10.43 0.47
N GLU A 158 -0.28 10.14 1.74
CA GLU A 158 -1.28 10.05 2.80
C GLU A 158 -1.01 11.10 3.87
N ARG A 159 -2.05 11.84 4.21
CA ARG A 159 -2.02 12.79 5.33
C ARG A 159 -2.66 12.12 6.53
N PHE A 160 -1.96 12.12 7.64
CA PHE A 160 -2.46 11.59 8.89
C PHE A 160 -3.03 12.69 9.79
N ALA A 161 -4.10 12.35 10.50
CA ALA A 161 -4.63 13.23 11.54
C ALA A 161 -3.58 13.41 12.66
N PRO A 162 -3.65 14.50 13.41
CA PRO A 162 -2.78 14.71 14.56
C PRO A 162 -2.79 13.49 15.49
N ASN A 163 -1.63 13.10 15.97
CA ASN A 163 -1.40 11.97 16.89
C ASN A 163 -1.67 10.56 16.35
N THR A 164 -2.04 10.38 15.08
CA THR A 164 -2.30 9.05 14.49
C THR A 164 -1.05 8.17 14.49
N LEU A 165 0.12 8.74 14.23
CA LEU A 165 1.37 7.98 14.14
C LEU A 165 1.98 7.62 15.49
N GLY A 166 1.40 8.08 16.59
CA GLY A 166 1.92 7.80 17.94
C GLY A 166 3.36 8.27 18.15
N LEU A 167 3.79 9.28 17.42
CA LEU A 167 5.15 9.84 17.47
C LEU A 167 5.45 10.32 18.89
N LYS A 168 6.19 9.52 19.63
CA LYS A 168 6.67 9.87 20.98
C LYS A 168 8.08 10.44 20.88
N GLY A 169 8.19 11.75 21.02
CA GLY A 169 9.38 12.35 21.58
C GLY A 169 10.52 12.77 20.66
N GLU A 170 10.53 12.44 19.36
CA GLU A 170 11.67 12.79 18.48
C GLU A 170 11.30 13.64 17.25
N CYS A 171 10.03 13.85 17.01
CA CYS A 171 9.63 14.83 15.99
C CYS A 171 9.81 16.25 16.51
N PRO A 172 10.08 17.22 15.62
CA PRO A 172 10.08 18.63 16.01
C PRO A 172 8.83 18.98 16.83
N ILE A 173 9.03 19.72 17.91
CA ILE A 173 7.94 20.22 18.74
C ILE A 173 6.94 20.93 17.84
N ASP A 174 5.63 20.69 18.06
CA ASP A 174 4.52 21.25 17.29
C ASP A 174 4.25 20.64 15.90
N THR A 175 4.72 19.42 15.64
CA THR A 175 4.33 18.69 14.42
C THR A 175 2.84 18.32 14.49
N ALA A 176 1.98 19.20 13.96
CA ALA A 176 0.52 18.99 13.96
C ALA A 176 0.06 17.99 12.88
N GLN A 177 0.90 17.72 11.88
CA GLN A 177 0.55 16.89 10.73
C GLN A 177 1.75 16.07 10.25
N ALA A 178 1.46 14.84 9.82
CA ALA A 178 2.41 14.00 9.11
C ALA A 178 1.85 13.64 7.73
N VAL A 179 2.74 13.59 6.74
CA VAL A 179 2.44 13.10 5.39
C VAL A 179 3.39 11.96 5.11
N GLN A 180 2.83 10.79 4.78
CA GLN A 180 3.61 9.64 4.30
C GLN A 180 3.60 9.64 2.78
N LEU A 181 4.77 9.52 2.19
CA LEU A 181 4.97 9.39 0.75
C LEU A 181 5.42 7.97 0.44
N THR A 182 4.81 7.35 -0.59
CA THR A 182 5.17 6.01 -1.07
C THR A 182 5.48 6.10 -2.56
N TRP A 183 6.62 5.54 -2.96
CA TRP A 183 7.11 5.49 -4.34
C TRP A 183 7.62 4.10 -4.71
#